data_594484b78b3c448c34143d921e64073d
#
_entry.id   594484b78b3c448c34143d921e64073d
#
_cell.length_a   1.000
_cell.length_b   1.000
_cell.length_c   1.000
_cell.angle_alpha   90.00
_cell.angle_beta   90.00
_cell.angle_gamma   90.00
#
_symmetry.space_group_name_H-M   'P 1'
#
loop_
_entity.id
_entity.type
_entity.pdbx_description
1 polymer ?
#
loop_
_entity_poly.entity_id
_entity_poly.type
_entity_poly.pdbx_seq_one_letter_code
_entity_poly.pdbx_strand_id
1 'polypeptide(L)'
;MYNEEMRLKAMLDDTTQWLESVREKGESLSASSGTCDETAALTQPLLTYEVLMVDDGSRDKTYDVAMAYAKQCQLRNGAEIRVTCLHQNRGKGAAVRHGVLHARGSFILFADADGATRFSDLRMLAKEMVRVCTPAGHGIVVGSRAHLVTSEAVVKRSFIRNLLMRCFHLVLSLLMRPPTLDSVWHQAVPQGAKITRLPRQPEIKDTQCGFKLFSRPTAALIFPLAHIDRWIFDVELLLLAEMACRVSEAAHVLRPEAQRGDGDTLLRLPLPVSEVSVHWTEIDGSKINLLTDSLRMGRDLIVIRMNYWLRRWQSPPSIYACE
;
A
#
# COMPACT_ATOMS: atom_id res chain seq x y z
N MET A 1 1.70 -6.49 -14.28
CA MET A 1 1.57 -6.10 -15.71
C MET A 1 0.56 -7.05 -16.37
N TYR A 2 -0.28 -6.57 -17.27
CA TYR A 2 -1.15 -7.40 -18.10
C TYR A 2 -1.47 -6.68 -19.40
N ASN A 3 -0.96 -7.18 -20.53
CA ASN A 3 -1.08 -6.59 -21.87
C ASN A 3 -0.58 -5.13 -21.91
N GLU A 4 0.68 -4.90 -21.54
CA GLU A 4 1.32 -3.58 -21.44
C GLU A 4 2.46 -3.40 -22.42
N GLU A 5 2.54 -4.21 -23.49
CA GLU A 5 3.68 -4.22 -24.42
C GLU A 5 4.07 -2.85 -24.96
N MET A 6 3.08 -1.97 -25.19
CA MET A 6 3.29 -0.62 -25.74
C MET A 6 3.78 0.42 -24.73
N ARG A 7 3.47 0.24 -23.43
CA ARG A 7 3.72 1.23 -22.39
C ARG A 7 4.85 0.85 -21.45
N LEU A 8 5.08 -0.45 -21.28
CA LEU A 8 6.02 -0.99 -20.30
C LEU A 8 7.44 -0.42 -20.45
N LYS A 9 7.96 -0.36 -21.67
CA LYS A 9 9.33 0.10 -21.91
C LYS A 9 9.54 1.55 -21.46
N ALA A 10 8.63 2.45 -21.80
CA ALA A 10 8.73 3.85 -21.43
C ALA A 10 8.70 4.04 -19.91
N MET A 11 7.81 3.32 -19.22
CA MET A 11 7.74 3.33 -17.75
C MET A 11 9.03 2.80 -17.11
N LEU A 12 9.59 1.72 -17.64
CA LEU A 12 10.85 1.15 -17.13
C LEU A 12 12.04 2.08 -17.38
N ASP A 13 12.09 2.74 -18.53
CA ASP A 13 13.15 3.73 -18.85
C ASP A 13 13.10 4.89 -17.85
N ASP A 14 11.92 5.48 -17.60
CA ASP A 14 11.75 6.55 -16.60
C ASP A 14 12.16 6.09 -15.19
N THR A 15 11.69 4.91 -14.79
CA THR A 15 11.98 4.31 -13.48
C THR A 15 13.48 4.08 -13.27
N THR A 16 14.12 3.36 -14.18
CA THR A 16 15.53 2.98 -14.02
C THR A 16 16.45 4.17 -14.18
N GLN A 17 16.18 5.06 -15.15
CA GLN A 17 16.95 6.29 -15.34
C GLN A 17 16.91 7.17 -14.08
N TRP A 18 15.73 7.32 -13.49
CA TRP A 18 15.61 8.10 -12.27
C TRP A 18 16.36 7.45 -11.09
N LEU A 19 16.18 6.14 -10.85
CA LEU A 19 16.86 5.42 -9.78
C LEU A 19 18.39 5.48 -9.93
N GLU A 20 18.90 5.25 -11.14
CA GLU A 20 20.35 5.35 -11.40
C GLU A 20 20.86 6.77 -11.24
N SER A 21 20.08 7.81 -11.60
CA SER A 21 20.46 9.21 -11.37
C SER A 21 20.57 9.55 -9.88
N VAL A 22 19.66 9.03 -9.05
CA VAL A 22 19.70 9.19 -7.58
C VAL A 22 20.95 8.53 -7.00
N ARG A 23 21.27 7.33 -7.43
CA ARG A 23 22.47 6.59 -7.01
C ARG A 23 23.75 7.28 -7.46
N GLU A 24 23.81 7.77 -8.68
CA GLU A 24 24.98 8.47 -9.24
C GLU A 24 25.32 9.73 -8.44
N LYS A 25 24.32 10.46 -8.02
CA LYS A 25 24.45 11.65 -7.19
C LYS A 25 24.73 11.35 -5.73
N GLY A 26 24.67 10.09 -5.31
CA GLY A 26 24.78 9.70 -3.91
C GLY A 26 23.65 10.25 -3.03
N GLU A 27 22.47 10.45 -3.62
CA GLU A 27 21.33 11.03 -2.93
C GLU A 27 20.52 9.95 -2.15
N SER A 28 19.93 10.36 -1.04
CA SER A 28 18.93 9.59 -0.31
C SER A 28 17.52 9.79 -0.90
N LEU A 29 16.60 8.87 -0.62
CA LEU A 29 15.18 9.03 -0.99
C LEU A 29 14.47 10.08 -0.13
N SER A 30 14.93 10.28 1.12
CA SER A 30 14.42 11.30 2.02
C SER A 30 15.56 12.07 2.68
N ALA A 31 15.50 13.40 2.66
CA ALA A 31 16.44 14.26 3.37
C ALA A 31 16.11 14.44 4.86
N SER A 32 14.96 13.93 5.33
CA SER A 32 14.51 14.04 6.72
C SER A 32 15.23 13.01 7.58
N SER A 33 15.72 13.41 8.76
CA SER A 33 16.23 12.44 9.75
C SER A 33 15.10 11.56 10.27
N GLY A 34 15.26 10.24 10.18
CA GLY A 34 14.32 9.28 10.69
C GLY A 34 14.40 9.13 12.21
N THR A 35 13.31 8.75 12.83
CA THR A 35 13.21 8.49 14.28
C THR A 35 13.47 7.02 14.63
N CYS A 36 13.60 6.13 13.67
CA CYS A 36 13.84 4.71 13.85
C CYS A 36 14.88 4.17 12.86
N ASP A 37 15.59 3.11 13.26
CA ASP A 37 16.62 2.45 12.45
C ASP A 37 16.07 1.91 11.13
N GLU A 38 14.81 1.48 11.10
CA GLU A 38 14.14 0.97 9.92
C GLU A 38 14.08 2.00 8.77
N THR A 39 13.99 3.30 9.10
CA THR A 39 13.97 4.37 8.08
C THR A 39 15.34 4.77 7.57
N ALA A 40 16.42 4.22 8.14
CA ALA A 40 17.79 4.51 7.70
C ALA A 40 17.99 4.25 6.20
N ALA A 41 17.37 3.20 5.67
CA ALA A 41 17.43 2.87 4.24
C ALA A 41 16.84 3.95 3.31
N LEU A 42 15.96 4.83 3.83
CA LEU A 42 15.38 5.96 3.07
C LEU A 42 16.16 7.26 3.25
N THR A 43 16.89 7.40 4.36
CA THR A 43 17.61 8.63 4.73
C THR A 43 19.10 8.59 4.39
N GLN A 44 19.63 7.40 4.10
CA GLN A 44 20.98 7.20 3.60
C GLN A 44 21.01 7.19 2.05
N PRO A 45 22.18 7.35 1.43
CA PRO A 45 22.33 7.21 -0.01
C PRO A 45 21.75 5.90 -0.53
N LEU A 46 21.00 5.96 -1.63
CA LEU A 46 20.41 4.77 -2.25
C LEU A 46 21.55 3.90 -2.83
N LEU A 47 21.84 2.79 -2.19
CA LEU A 47 22.91 1.87 -2.62
C LEU A 47 22.37 0.73 -3.48
N THR A 48 21.21 0.17 -3.10
CA THR A 48 20.64 -1.03 -3.74
C THR A 48 19.17 -0.84 -4.02
N TYR A 49 18.69 -1.41 -5.13
CA TYR A 49 17.27 -1.55 -5.42
C TYR A 49 17.02 -2.76 -6.32
N GLU A 50 15.81 -3.25 -6.31
CA GLU A 50 15.32 -4.22 -7.28
C GLU A 50 14.04 -3.75 -7.95
N VAL A 51 13.91 -4.05 -9.24
CA VAL A 51 12.66 -3.91 -9.99
C VAL A 51 12.13 -5.30 -10.27
N LEU A 52 11.03 -5.66 -9.61
CA LEU A 52 10.38 -6.95 -9.80
C LEU A 52 9.15 -6.77 -10.69
N MET A 53 9.26 -7.18 -11.94
CA MET A 53 8.17 -7.16 -12.91
C MET A 53 7.36 -8.45 -12.79
N VAL A 54 6.07 -8.32 -12.50
CA VAL A 54 5.14 -9.46 -12.40
C VAL A 54 4.17 -9.40 -13.56
N ASP A 55 4.30 -10.32 -14.50
CA ASP A 55 3.37 -10.50 -15.60
C ASP A 55 2.20 -11.38 -15.16
N ASP A 56 0.98 -10.86 -15.24
CA ASP A 56 -0.25 -11.55 -14.84
C ASP A 56 -0.84 -12.39 -16.00
N GLY A 57 0.02 -13.17 -16.65
CA GLY A 57 -0.39 -14.04 -17.76
C GLY A 57 -0.86 -13.24 -18.98
N SER A 58 -0.07 -12.29 -19.45
CA SER A 58 -0.37 -11.47 -20.63
C SER A 58 -0.53 -12.35 -21.89
N ARG A 59 -1.35 -11.86 -22.82
CA ARG A 59 -1.61 -12.51 -24.11
C ARG A 59 -0.89 -11.83 -25.28
N ASP A 60 -0.30 -10.67 -25.01
CA ASP A 60 0.53 -9.90 -25.92
C ASP A 60 2.02 -10.15 -25.63
N LYS A 61 2.91 -9.33 -26.17
CA LYS A 61 4.35 -9.46 -25.98
C LYS A 61 4.89 -8.80 -24.71
N THR A 62 4.04 -8.50 -23.73
CA THR A 62 4.45 -7.85 -22.46
C THR A 62 5.59 -8.60 -21.78
N TYR A 63 5.50 -9.92 -21.67
CA TYR A 63 6.54 -10.74 -21.07
C TYR A 63 7.86 -10.68 -21.85
N ASP A 64 7.78 -10.77 -23.19
CA ASP A 64 8.97 -10.69 -24.04
C ASP A 64 9.67 -9.33 -23.93
N VAL A 65 8.89 -8.24 -23.90
CA VAL A 65 9.40 -6.88 -23.69
C VAL A 65 10.08 -6.76 -22.33
N ALA A 66 9.47 -7.28 -21.27
CA ALA A 66 10.05 -7.28 -19.92
C ALA A 66 11.37 -8.05 -19.86
N MET A 67 11.42 -9.24 -20.45
CA MET A 67 12.61 -10.08 -20.52
C MET A 67 13.73 -9.45 -21.36
N ALA A 68 13.38 -8.86 -22.50
CA ALA A 68 14.33 -8.14 -23.32
C ALA A 68 14.91 -6.94 -22.56
N TYR A 69 14.06 -6.18 -21.87
CA TYR A 69 14.49 -5.05 -21.05
C TYR A 69 15.45 -5.48 -19.94
N ALA A 70 15.09 -6.53 -19.17
CA ALA A 70 15.94 -7.04 -18.10
C ALA A 70 17.32 -7.50 -18.57
N LYS A 71 17.42 -8.04 -19.81
CA LYS A 71 18.69 -8.47 -20.40
C LYS A 71 19.53 -7.32 -20.95
N GLN A 72 18.90 -6.26 -21.44
CA GLN A 72 19.58 -5.15 -22.12
C GLN A 72 19.93 -4.00 -21.17
N CYS A 73 19.18 -3.84 -20.09
CA CYS A 73 19.38 -2.73 -19.15
C CYS A 73 20.68 -2.91 -18.37
N GLN A 74 21.60 -1.98 -18.56
CA GLN A 74 22.87 -1.96 -17.84
C GLN A 74 22.67 -1.22 -16.52
N LEU A 75 22.60 -1.95 -15.43
CA LEU A 75 22.46 -1.42 -14.09
C LEU A 75 23.80 -1.43 -13.37
N ARG A 76 24.00 -0.49 -12.45
CA ARG A 76 25.17 -0.48 -11.56
C ARG A 76 25.08 -1.63 -10.55
N ASN A 77 26.22 -2.08 -10.04
CA ASN A 77 26.28 -3.11 -8.98
C ASN A 77 25.36 -2.75 -7.81
N GLY A 78 24.57 -3.75 -7.36
CA GLY A 78 23.56 -3.57 -6.31
C GLY A 78 22.16 -3.21 -6.80
N ALA A 79 21.96 -3.06 -8.11
CA ALA A 79 20.65 -2.96 -8.74
C ALA A 79 20.33 -4.24 -9.52
N GLU A 80 19.08 -4.66 -9.50
CA GLU A 80 18.62 -5.90 -10.15
C GLU A 80 17.24 -5.72 -10.77
N ILE A 81 17.06 -6.30 -11.96
CA ILE A 81 15.73 -6.46 -12.58
C ILE A 81 15.39 -7.93 -12.61
N ARG A 82 14.22 -8.27 -12.11
CA ARG A 82 13.66 -9.61 -12.09
C ARG A 82 12.32 -9.64 -12.79
N VAL A 83 12.07 -10.71 -13.54
CA VAL A 83 10.80 -10.91 -14.25
C VAL A 83 10.19 -12.22 -13.76
N THR A 84 8.92 -12.19 -13.43
CA THR A 84 8.14 -13.40 -13.14
C THR A 84 6.83 -13.36 -13.93
N CYS A 85 6.33 -14.52 -14.33
CA CYS A 85 5.10 -14.67 -15.08
C CYS A 85 4.16 -15.62 -14.34
N LEU A 86 2.93 -15.21 -14.14
CA LEU A 86 1.86 -16.08 -13.66
C LEU A 86 1.32 -16.92 -14.81
N HIS A 87 1.04 -18.19 -14.58
CA HIS A 87 0.55 -19.11 -15.61
C HIS A 87 -0.75 -18.66 -16.29
N GLN A 88 -1.56 -17.87 -15.59
CA GLN A 88 -2.82 -17.33 -16.10
C GLN A 88 -3.14 -16.01 -15.43
N ASN A 89 -3.96 -15.18 -16.08
CA ASN A 89 -4.43 -13.94 -15.50
C ASN A 89 -5.29 -14.22 -14.24
N ARG A 90 -4.79 -13.77 -13.09
CA ARG A 90 -5.46 -13.86 -11.79
C ARG A 90 -6.02 -12.53 -11.33
N GLY A 91 -5.51 -11.44 -11.86
CA GLY A 91 -5.89 -10.07 -11.51
C GLY A 91 -4.79 -9.28 -10.82
N LYS A 92 -4.97 -7.96 -10.80
CA LYS A 92 -3.99 -7.00 -10.29
C LYS A 92 -3.55 -7.33 -8.86
N GLY A 93 -4.50 -7.64 -7.97
CA GLY A 93 -4.21 -7.97 -6.55
C GLY A 93 -3.32 -9.20 -6.41
N ALA A 94 -3.59 -10.26 -7.19
CA ALA A 94 -2.76 -11.47 -7.19
C ALA A 94 -1.33 -11.18 -7.67
N ALA A 95 -1.17 -10.39 -8.74
CA ALA A 95 0.14 -10.01 -9.26
C ALA A 95 0.93 -9.16 -8.26
N VAL A 96 0.29 -8.16 -7.65
CA VAL A 96 0.92 -7.32 -6.61
C VAL A 96 1.31 -8.15 -5.39
N ARG A 97 0.40 -8.99 -4.89
CA ARG A 97 0.67 -9.89 -3.77
C ARG A 97 1.85 -10.82 -4.06
N HIS A 98 1.89 -11.42 -5.25
CA HIS A 98 3.01 -12.26 -5.67
C HIS A 98 4.32 -11.48 -5.64
N GLY A 99 4.35 -10.29 -6.26
CA GLY A 99 5.53 -9.43 -6.27
C GLY A 99 6.02 -9.05 -4.88
N VAL A 100 5.13 -8.59 -4.01
CA VAL A 100 5.47 -8.16 -2.65
C VAL A 100 6.01 -9.31 -1.80
N LEU A 101 5.42 -10.51 -1.90
CA LEU A 101 5.89 -11.69 -1.15
C LEU A 101 7.28 -12.17 -1.61
N HIS A 102 7.71 -11.82 -2.83
CA HIS A 102 9.02 -12.18 -3.38
C HIS A 102 10.01 -11.00 -3.41
N ALA A 103 9.58 -9.81 -3.01
CA ALA A 103 10.45 -8.64 -2.89
C ALA A 103 11.41 -8.78 -1.71
N ARG A 104 12.64 -8.20 -1.83
CA ARG A 104 13.73 -8.32 -0.84
C ARG A 104 14.06 -6.99 -0.15
N GLY A 105 13.65 -5.85 -0.72
CA GLY A 105 13.95 -4.51 -0.18
C GLY A 105 13.32 -4.25 1.19
N SER A 106 13.93 -3.41 2.02
CA SER A 106 13.38 -2.95 3.31
C SER A 106 12.09 -2.14 3.14
N PHE A 107 11.98 -1.45 2.01
CA PHE A 107 10.77 -0.76 1.59
C PHE A 107 10.33 -1.32 0.24
N ILE A 108 9.04 -1.49 0.07
CA ILE A 108 8.43 -2.11 -1.10
C ILE A 108 7.44 -1.12 -1.70
N LEU A 109 7.77 -0.62 -2.89
CA LEU A 109 6.85 0.18 -3.69
C LEU A 109 6.15 -0.73 -4.69
N PHE A 110 4.82 -0.72 -4.76
CA PHE A 110 4.18 -1.18 -5.96
C PHE A 110 3.74 0.00 -6.83
N ALA A 111 3.98 -0.12 -8.12
CA ALA A 111 3.61 0.86 -9.13
C ALA A 111 2.91 0.20 -10.31
N ASP A 112 1.91 0.90 -10.89
CA ASP A 112 1.28 0.44 -12.13
C ASP A 112 2.27 0.50 -13.29
N ALA A 113 2.17 -0.48 -14.20
CA ALA A 113 3.10 -0.64 -15.31
C ALA A 113 2.76 0.23 -16.54
N ASP A 114 1.79 1.11 -16.41
CA ASP A 114 1.34 2.01 -17.49
C ASP A 114 2.07 3.36 -17.53
N GLY A 115 2.84 3.68 -16.47
CA GLY A 115 3.55 4.95 -16.37
C GLY A 115 2.67 6.15 -16.04
N ALA A 116 1.42 5.94 -15.64
CA ALA A 116 0.48 7.04 -15.33
C ALA A 116 0.95 7.89 -14.13
N THR A 117 1.64 7.32 -13.17
CA THR A 117 2.20 8.03 -12.02
C THR A 117 3.67 8.35 -12.26
N ARG A 118 4.07 9.60 -12.06
CA ARG A 118 5.46 10.02 -12.19
C ARG A 118 6.33 9.33 -11.13
N PHE A 119 7.33 8.55 -11.56
CA PHE A 119 8.11 7.71 -10.65
C PHE A 119 8.91 8.51 -9.60
N SER A 120 9.40 9.71 -9.95
CA SER A 120 10.13 10.59 -9.02
C SER A 120 9.33 11.03 -7.80
N ASP A 121 7.99 10.88 -7.80
CA ASP A 121 7.14 11.14 -6.64
C ASP A 121 7.39 10.15 -5.50
N LEU A 122 8.15 9.07 -5.74
CA LEU A 122 8.68 8.21 -4.69
C LEU A 122 9.40 8.99 -3.58
N ARG A 123 10.07 10.10 -3.89
CA ARG A 123 10.68 10.96 -2.86
C ARG A 123 9.66 11.52 -1.87
N MET A 124 8.47 11.88 -2.34
CA MET A 124 7.41 12.39 -1.46
C MET A 124 6.88 11.27 -0.57
N LEU A 125 6.70 10.06 -1.13
CA LEU A 125 6.28 8.91 -0.34
C LEU A 125 7.36 8.51 0.67
N ALA A 126 8.63 8.52 0.29
CA ALA A 126 9.74 8.19 1.18
C ALA A 126 9.86 9.19 2.34
N LYS A 127 9.73 10.49 2.06
CA LYS A 127 9.71 11.55 3.09
C LYS A 127 8.58 11.34 4.09
N GLU A 128 7.39 11.03 3.59
CA GLU A 128 6.22 10.79 4.43
C GLU A 128 6.35 9.45 5.21
N MET A 129 6.95 8.42 4.61
CA MET A 129 7.23 7.15 5.29
C MET A 129 8.13 7.37 6.50
N VAL A 130 9.20 8.18 6.37
CA VAL A 130 10.09 8.53 7.49
C VAL A 130 9.31 9.20 8.62
N ARG A 131 8.30 10.04 8.30
CA ARG A 131 7.47 10.73 9.28
C ARG A 131 6.51 9.82 10.03
N VAL A 132 5.91 8.83 9.35
CA VAL A 132 4.82 8.01 9.91
C VAL A 132 5.27 6.65 10.40
N CYS A 133 6.45 6.18 9.98
CA CYS A 133 6.97 4.88 10.37
C CYS A 133 7.10 4.78 11.89
N THR A 134 6.62 3.68 12.44
CA THR A 134 6.71 3.43 13.89
C THR A 134 8.11 2.99 14.29
N PRO A 135 8.48 3.07 15.57
CA PRO A 135 9.76 2.51 16.05
C PRO A 135 9.93 1.02 15.71
N ALA A 136 8.83 0.25 15.65
CA ALA A 136 8.83 -1.14 15.22
C ALA A 136 8.88 -1.32 13.68
N GLY A 137 9.14 -0.26 12.92
CA GLY A 137 9.32 -0.30 11.48
C GLY A 137 8.02 -0.37 10.65
N HIS A 138 6.84 -0.19 11.23
CA HIS A 138 5.58 -0.29 10.50
C HIS A 138 5.16 1.03 9.87
N GLY A 139 4.79 1.00 8.59
CA GLY A 139 4.26 2.15 7.87
C GLY A 139 3.72 1.81 6.48
N ILE A 140 2.73 2.59 6.05
CA ILE A 140 2.16 2.56 4.70
C ILE A 140 2.01 4.00 4.22
N VAL A 141 2.44 4.29 3.01
CA VAL A 141 2.18 5.58 2.34
C VAL A 141 1.52 5.33 1.01
N VAL A 142 0.36 5.93 0.81
CA VAL A 142 -0.47 5.80 -0.38
C VAL A 142 -0.34 7.06 -1.22
N GLY A 143 -0.05 6.91 -2.51
CA GLY A 143 -0.20 7.99 -3.46
C GLY A 143 -1.68 8.34 -3.66
N SER A 144 -1.99 9.59 -3.96
CA SER A 144 -3.37 10.05 -4.12
C SER A 144 -3.52 10.98 -5.32
N ARG A 145 -4.59 10.75 -6.07
CA ARG A 145 -5.06 11.59 -7.17
C ARG A 145 -6.24 12.48 -6.75
N ALA A 146 -6.60 12.48 -5.46
CA ALA A 146 -7.80 13.16 -4.96
C ALA A 146 -7.79 14.67 -5.27
N HIS A 147 -6.62 15.31 -5.30
CA HIS A 147 -6.48 16.72 -5.66
C HIS A 147 -6.84 17.03 -7.12
N LEU A 148 -6.77 16.03 -8.01
CA LEU A 148 -7.13 16.18 -9.42
C LEU A 148 -8.64 16.14 -9.65
N VAL A 149 -9.40 15.57 -8.70
CA VAL A 149 -10.87 15.48 -8.81
C VAL A 149 -11.54 16.84 -8.73
N THR A 150 -10.90 17.83 -8.13
CA THR A 150 -11.39 19.21 -8.03
C THR A 150 -11.05 20.07 -9.26
N SER A 151 -10.23 19.58 -10.20
CA SER A 151 -9.90 20.29 -11.42
C SER A 151 -11.05 20.22 -12.44
N GLU A 152 -11.24 21.28 -13.22
CA GLU A 152 -12.34 21.42 -14.20
C GLU A 152 -12.43 20.29 -15.25
N ALA A 153 -11.34 19.56 -15.48
CA ALA A 153 -11.31 18.40 -16.37
C ALA A 153 -12.25 17.27 -15.93
N VAL A 154 -12.62 17.21 -14.63
CA VAL A 154 -13.52 16.21 -14.07
C VAL A 154 -15.00 16.55 -14.29
N VAL A 155 -15.34 17.81 -14.51
CA VAL A 155 -16.73 18.29 -14.66
C VAL A 155 -17.43 17.71 -15.90
N LYS A 156 -16.69 17.25 -16.92
CA LYS A 156 -17.25 16.61 -18.12
C LYS A 156 -17.57 15.12 -17.99
N ARG A 157 -17.36 14.52 -16.81
CA ARG A 157 -17.66 13.10 -16.59
C ARG A 157 -19.16 12.85 -16.52
N SER A 158 -19.62 11.77 -17.15
CA SER A 158 -21.03 11.34 -17.15
C SER A 158 -21.62 11.31 -15.74
N PHE A 159 -22.86 11.83 -15.58
CA PHE A 159 -23.64 11.78 -14.33
C PHE A 159 -23.67 10.38 -13.70
N ILE A 160 -23.81 9.35 -14.56
CA ILE A 160 -23.79 7.93 -14.13
C ILE A 160 -22.48 7.57 -13.45
N ARG A 161 -21.34 8.01 -13.96
CA ARG A 161 -20.02 7.74 -13.36
C ARG A 161 -19.90 8.39 -11.98
N ASN A 162 -20.37 9.61 -11.82
CA ASN A 162 -20.36 10.32 -10.54
C ASN A 162 -21.31 9.67 -9.52
N LEU A 163 -22.47 9.20 -9.96
CA LEU A 163 -23.41 8.47 -9.11
C LEU A 163 -22.82 7.15 -8.64
N LEU A 164 -22.27 6.35 -9.55
CA LEU A 164 -21.60 5.07 -9.23
C LEU A 164 -20.44 5.27 -8.24
N MET A 165 -19.64 6.33 -8.43
CA MET A 165 -18.56 6.68 -7.53
C MET A 165 -19.07 7.02 -6.13
N ARG A 166 -20.14 7.82 -6.01
CA ARG A 166 -20.78 8.14 -4.72
C ARG A 166 -21.36 6.91 -4.03
N CYS A 167 -22.07 6.06 -4.80
CA CYS A 167 -22.58 4.78 -4.28
C CYS A 167 -21.46 3.88 -3.80
N PHE A 168 -20.36 3.79 -4.55
CA PHE A 168 -19.19 3.02 -4.17
C PHE A 168 -18.57 3.53 -2.87
N HIS A 169 -18.35 4.84 -2.72
CA HIS A 169 -17.85 5.43 -1.46
C HIS A 169 -18.81 5.21 -0.29
N LEU A 170 -20.12 5.27 -0.51
CA LEU A 170 -21.11 4.98 0.52
C LEU A 170 -21.01 3.52 0.96
N VAL A 171 -20.98 2.59 0.01
CA VAL A 171 -20.82 1.15 0.28
C VAL A 171 -19.50 0.88 0.99
N LEU A 172 -18.41 1.50 0.53
CA LEU A 172 -17.10 1.43 1.17
C LEU A 172 -17.16 1.89 2.63
N SER A 173 -17.71 3.07 2.90
CA SER A 173 -17.81 3.62 4.25
C SER A 173 -18.69 2.79 5.17
N LEU A 174 -19.73 2.14 4.63
CA LEU A 174 -20.64 1.29 5.39
C LEU A 174 -20.06 -0.09 5.68
N LEU A 175 -19.43 -0.70 4.68
CA LEU A 175 -18.93 -2.08 4.76
C LEU A 175 -17.54 -2.19 5.37
N MET A 176 -16.70 -1.16 5.22
CA MET A 176 -15.31 -1.20 5.65
C MET A 176 -15.09 -0.67 7.07
N ARG A 177 -16.15 -0.41 7.83
CA ARG A 177 -16.00 -0.25 9.28
C ARG A 177 -15.48 -1.57 9.84
N PRO A 178 -14.31 -1.60 10.51
CA PRO A 178 -13.83 -2.84 11.09
C PRO A 178 -14.93 -3.41 11.99
N PRO A 179 -15.18 -4.72 11.96
CA PRO A 179 -16.05 -5.33 12.94
C PRO A 179 -15.54 -4.94 14.32
N THR A 180 -16.41 -4.55 15.23
CA THR A 180 -16.06 -4.28 16.63
C THR A 180 -15.52 -5.59 17.22
N LEU A 181 -14.22 -5.76 17.14
CA LEU A 181 -13.49 -6.99 17.49
C LEU A 181 -13.21 -7.07 19.00
N ASP A 182 -14.05 -6.44 19.82
CA ASP A 182 -13.85 -6.42 21.28
C ASP A 182 -13.81 -7.82 21.91
N SER A 183 -14.37 -8.83 21.24
CA SER A 183 -14.44 -10.18 21.81
C SER A 183 -13.26 -11.10 21.48
N VAL A 184 -12.42 -10.78 20.48
CA VAL A 184 -11.35 -11.70 20.01
C VAL A 184 -10.01 -11.40 20.68
N TRP A 185 -9.82 -10.21 21.23
CA TRP A 185 -8.53 -9.69 21.64
C TRP A 185 -8.23 -9.79 23.14
N HIS A 186 -9.18 -10.31 23.91
CA HIS A 186 -8.99 -10.46 25.38
C HIS A 186 -7.93 -11.47 25.79
N GLN A 187 -7.46 -12.34 24.88
CA GLN A 187 -6.50 -13.38 25.24
C GLN A 187 -5.05 -12.92 25.29
N ALA A 188 -4.73 -11.75 24.71
CA ALA A 188 -3.36 -11.27 24.59
C ALA A 188 -3.09 -10.00 25.41
N VAL A 189 -4.05 -9.51 26.19
CA VAL A 189 -3.92 -8.29 27.01
C VAL A 189 -3.85 -8.70 28.47
N PRO A 190 -2.94 -8.08 29.28
CA PRO A 190 -2.87 -8.33 30.73
C PRO A 190 -4.26 -8.15 31.37
N GLN A 191 -4.58 -9.06 32.31
CA GLN A 191 -5.85 -8.96 33.05
C GLN A 191 -5.92 -7.64 33.80
N GLY A 192 -6.98 -6.86 33.58
CA GLY A 192 -7.22 -5.57 34.22
C GLY A 192 -6.86 -4.35 33.38
N ALA A 193 -6.16 -4.48 32.27
CA ALA A 193 -5.82 -3.35 31.40
C ALA A 193 -7.05 -2.84 30.63
N LYS A 194 -7.31 -1.54 30.69
CA LYS A 194 -8.33 -0.87 29.87
C LYS A 194 -7.74 -0.47 28.53
N ILE A 195 -8.36 -0.97 27.44
CA ILE A 195 -7.92 -0.67 26.07
C ILE A 195 -8.77 0.49 25.53
N THR A 196 -8.11 1.59 25.19
CA THR A 196 -8.74 2.74 24.56
C THR A 196 -8.25 2.88 23.13
N ARG A 197 -9.16 3.07 22.17
CA ARG A 197 -8.81 3.43 20.79
C ARG A 197 -8.51 4.92 20.70
N LEU A 198 -7.40 5.28 20.07
CA LEU A 198 -7.17 6.66 19.64
C LEU A 198 -8.13 7.02 18.49
N PRO A 199 -8.33 8.35 18.25
CA PRO A 199 -9.11 8.82 17.11
C PRO A 199 -8.67 8.14 15.80
N ARG A 200 -9.64 7.96 14.90
CA ARG A 200 -9.43 7.34 13.59
C ARG A 200 -8.25 7.96 12.86
N GLN A 201 -7.54 7.14 12.11
CA GLN A 201 -6.61 7.63 11.10
C GLN A 201 -7.34 8.58 10.13
N PRO A 202 -6.62 9.55 9.54
CA PRO A 202 -7.19 10.41 8.52
C PRO A 202 -7.80 9.53 7.40
N GLU A 203 -8.97 9.91 6.93
CA GLU A 203 -9.67 9.20 5.87
C GLU A 203 -8.84 9.21 4.59
N ILE A 204 -8.50 8.02 4.08
CA ILE A 204 -7.79 7.88 2.81
C ILE A 204 -8.77 8.16 1.69
N LYS A 205 -8.53 9.19 0.90
CA LYS A 205 -9.42 9.66 -0.16
C LYS A 205 -9.27 8.85 -1.45
N ASP A 206 -8.05 8.38 -1.75
CA ASP A 206 -7.75 7.57 -2.94
C ASP A 206 -7.18 6.20 -2.55
N THR A 207 -8.06 5.27 -2.22
CA THR A 207 -7.67 3.91 -1.85
C THR A 207 -7.11 3.09 -3.01
N GLN A 208 -7.38 3.46 -4.26
CA GLN A 208 -7.08 2.68 -5.46
C GLN A 208 -5.93 3.25 -6.31
N CYS A 209 -5.17 4.22 -5.81
CA CYS A 209 -3.99 4.69 -6.51
C CYS A 209 -2.95 3.58 -6.62
N GLY A 210 -2.48 3.30 -7.83
CA GLY A 210 -1.48 2.28 -8.12
C GLY A 210 -0.03 2.71 -7.82
N PHE A 211 0.17 3.46 -6.73
CA PHE A 211 1.50 3.90 -6.28
C PHE A 211 1.53 3.94 -4.76
N LYS A 212 1.99 2.84 -4.14
CA LYS A 212 1.97 2.68 -2.68
C LYS A 212 3.27 2.12 -2.15
N LEU A 213 3.77 2.73 -1.08
CA LEU A 213 4.99 2.34 -0.38
C LEU A 213 4.67 1.66 0.94
N PHE A 214 5.23 0.48 1.15
CA PHE A 214 5.10 -0.31 2.36
C PHE A 214 6.46 -0.51 3.00
N SER A 215 6.54 -0.45 4.31
CA SER A 215 7.68 -1.02 5.02
C SER A 215 7.62 -2.56 4.97
N ARG A 216 8.78 -3.23 5.00
CA ARG A 216 8.84 -4.70 4.97
C ARG A 216 8.08 -5.35 6.13
N PRO A 217 8.22 -4.90 7.40
CA PRO A 217 7.46 -5.49 8.49
C PRO A 217 5.95 -5.42 8.26
N THR A 218 5.45 -4.30 7.74
CA THR A 218 4.03 -4.16 7.39
C THR A 218 3.64 -5.08 6.24
N ALA A 219 4.43 -5.12 5.17
CA ALA A 219 4.14 -5.99 4.03
C ALA A 219 4.11 -7.47 4.43
N ALA A 220 5.07 -7.93 5.22
CA ALA A 220 5.13 -9.29 5.74
C ALA A 220 3.93 -9.65 6.64
N LEU A 221 3.34 -8.66 7.29
CA LEU A 221 2.18 -8.86 8.17
C LEU A 221 0.87 -8.96 7.41
N ILE A 222 0.63 -8.11 6.39
CA ILE A 222 -0.70 -7.98 5.77
C ILE A 222 -0.84 -8.76 4.46
N PHE A 223 0.19 -8.83 3.61
CA PHE A 223 0.07 -9.47 2.29
C PHE A 223 -0.17 -10.99 2.34
N PRO A 224 0.39 -11.78 3.27
CA PRO A 224 0.05 -13.20 3.39
C PRO A 224 -1.43 -13.45 3.69
N LEU A 225 -2.10 -12.49 4.32
CA LEU A 225 -3.51 -12.57 4.73
C LEU A 225 -4.49 -11.95 3.72
N ALA A 226 -3.98 -11.37 2.63
CA ALA A 226 -4.83 -10.81 1.57
C ALA A 226 -5.41 -11.93 0.70
N HIS A 227 -6.69 -11.83 0.36
CA HIS A 227 -7.45 -12.84 -0.36
C HIS A 227 -7.99 -12.36 -1.70
N ILE A 228 -8.12 -11.05 -1.88
CA ILE A 228 -8.70 -10.46 -3.09
C ILE A 228 -7.65 -10.36 -4.19
N ASP A 229 -7.88 -11.07 -5.28
CA ASP A 229 -6.96 -11.14 -6.42
C ASP A 229 -7.18 -9.99 -7.45
N ARG A 230 -8.33 -9.28 -7.40
CA ARG A 230 -8.72 -8.29 -8.43
C ARG A 230 -8.61 -6.84 -7.92
N TRP A 231 -9.48 -5.95 -8.41
CA TRP A 231 -9.37 -4.49 -8.23
C TRP A 231 -9.50 -3.99 -6.78
N ILE A 232 -10.24 -4.69 -5.92
CA ILE A 232 -10.53 -4.26 -4.54
C ILE A 232 -9.46 -4.72 -3.53
N PHE A 233 -8.40 -5.38 -3.98
CA PHE A 233 -7.31 -5.80 -3.08
C PHE A 233 -6.72 -4.64 -2.27
N ASP A 234 -6.63 -3.44 -2.85
CA ASP A 234 -6.15 -2.23 -2.18
C ASP A 234 -6.95 -1.92 -0.92
N VAL A 235 -8.27 -2.06 -1.01
CA VAL A 235 -9.19 -1.82 0.11
C VAL A 235 -9.02 -2.89 1.17
N GLU A 236 -8.85 -4.16 0.77
CA GLU A 236 -8.57 -5.25 1.73
C GLU A 236 -7.25 -5.01 2.46
N LEU A 237 -6.18 -4.58 1.78
CA LEU A 237 -4.91 -4.28 2.42
C LEU A 237 -5.02 -3.16 3.47
N LEU A 238 -5.77 -2.09 3.17
CA LEU A 238 -6.01 -1.01 4.11
C LEU A 238 -6.85 -1.47 5.30
N LEU A 239 -7.85 -2.33 5.08
CA LEU A 239 -8.61 -2.96 6.14
C LEU A 239 -7.73 -3.83 7.03
N LEU A 240 -6.86 -4.66 6.44
CA LEU A 240 -5.90 -5.48 7.18
C LEU A 240 -4.96 -4.60 8.02
N ALA A 241 -4.49 -3.47 7.47
CA ALA A 241 -3.67 -2.52 8.21
C ALA A 241 -4.43 -1.88 9.39
N GLU A 242 -5.73 -1.59 9.24
CA GLU A 242 -6.56 -1.10 10.34
C GLU A 242 -6.83 -2.18 11.39
N MET A 243 -6.99 -3.44 10.97
CA MET A 243 -7.18 -4.57 11.85
C MET A 243 -5.90 -4.99 12.57
N ALA A 244 -4.73 -4.78 11.98
CA ALA A 244 -3.41 -5.03 12.56
C ALA A 244 -3.12 -3.98 13.64
N CYS A 245 -3.86 -4.03 14.73
CA CYS A 245 -3.68 -3.12 15.85
C CYS A 245 -2.38 -3.42 16.58
N ARG A 246 -1.55 -2.41 16.79
CA ARG A 246 -0.46 -2.43 17.76
C ARG A 246 -0.98 -1.93 19.11
N VAL A 247 -0.52 -2.54 20.17
CA VAL A 247 -0.74 -2.03 21.54
C VAL A 247 0.48 -1.17 21.88
N SER A 248 0.27 0.08 22.19
CA SER A 248 1.35 0.99 22.56
C SER A 248 1.30 1.25 24.06
N GLU A 249 2.41 1.03 24.75
CA GLU A 249 2.62 1.45 26.13
C GLU A 249 2.86 2.96 26.24
N ALA A 250 3.00 3.68 25.13
CA ALA A 250 3.26 5.13 25.11
C ALA A 250 2.17 5.98 25.79
N ALA A 251 1.07 5.38 26.23
CA ALA A 251 0.13 6.03 27.14
C ALA A 251 0.78 6.45 28.47
N HIS A 252 1.86 5.79 28.87
CA HIS A 252 2.62 6.15 30.07
C HIS A 252 3.36 7.49 29.93
N VAL A 253 3.79 7.85 28.72
CA VAL A 253 4.58 9.07 28.49
C VAL A 253 3.71 10.34 28.48
N LEU A 254 2.43 10.20 28.18
CA LEU A 254 1.51 11.34 28.03
C LEU A 254 0.71 11.66 29.30
N ARG A 255 0.86 10.90 30.39
CA ARG A 255 0.19 11.17 31.67
C ARG A 255 1.19 11.63 32.71
N PRO A 256 0.89 12.75 33.45
CA PRO A 256 1.63 13.12 34.65
C PRO A 256 1.62 11.97 35.65
N GLU A 257 2.74 11.74 36.33
CA GLU A 257 2.92 10.63 37.31
C GLU A 257 1.83 10.55 38.39
N ALA A 258 1.19 11.64 38.70
CA ALA A 258 0.11 11.73 39.70
C ALA A 258 -1.22 11.06 39.30
N GLN A 259 -1.37 10.58 38.06
CA GLN A 259 -2.60 9.97 37.56
C GLN A 259 -2.44 8.47 37.18
N ARG A 260 -1.35 7.84 37.57
CA ARG A 260 -1.15 6.39 37.42
C ARG A 260 -1.99 5.63 38.44
N GLY A 261 -3.20 5.27 38.07
CA GLY A 261 -4.05 4.38 38.84
C GLY A 261 -3.81 2.92 38.43
N ASP A 262 -4.25 2.01 39.28
CA ASP A 262 -4.03 0.52 39.23
C ASP A 262 -4.60 -0.23 38.02
N GLY A 263 -4.89 0.46 36.93
CA GLY A 263 -5.35 -0.11 35.67
C GLY A 263 -4.66 0.56 34.51
N ASP A 264 -3.54 0.00 34.04
CA ASP A 264 -2.82 0.49 32.86
C ASP A 264 -3.73 0.53 31.63
N THR A 265 -3.92 1.74 31.10
CA THR A 265 -4.69 1.92 29.86
C THR A 265 -3.77 1.74 28.67
N LEU A 266 -3.85 0.59 28.01
CA LEU A 266 -3.14 0.33 26.78
C LEU A 266 -3.87 1.01 25.60
N LEU A 267 -3.14 1.69 24.73
CA LEU A 267 -3.68 2.30 23.53
C LEU A 267 -3.57 1.33 22.35
N ARG A 268 -4.69 1.01 21.73
CA ARG A 268 -4.71 0.30 20.46
C ARG A 268 -4.61 1.30 19.32
N LEU A 269 -3.54 1.19 18.55
CA LEU A 269 -3.29 2.01 17.38
C LEU A 269 -3.30 1.12 16.14
N PRO A 270 -4.08 1.45 15.09
CA PRO A 270 -3.95 0.78 13.80
C PRO A 270 -2.56 1.03 13.24
N LEU A 271 -2.14 0.22 12.25
CA LEU A 271 -0.90 0.52 11.52
C LEU A 271 -1.00 1.91 10.90
N PRO A 272 0.08 2.70 10.94
CA PRO A 272 0.05 4.04 10.38
C PRO A 272 -0.07 3.98 8.85
N VAL A 273 -1.07 4.66 8.35
CA VAL A 273 -1.29 4.88 6.92
C VAL A 273 -1.33 6.38 6.67
N SER A 274 -0.61 6.86 5.69
CA SER A 274 -0.64 8.25 5.25
C SER A 274 -0.90 8.36 3.75
N GLU A 275 -1.43 9.48 3.32
CA GLU A 275 -1.77 9.77 1.93
C GLU A 275 -0.98 10.96 1.43
N VAL A 276 -0.38 10.83 0.25
CA VAL A 276 0.44 11.87 -0.40
C VAL A 276 -0.04 12.11 -1.82
N SER A 277 -0.28 13.36 -2.17
CA SER A 277 -0.64 13.72 -3.54
C SER A 277 0.51 13.41 -4.51
N VAL A 278 0.19 12.73 -5.62
CA VAL A 278 1.15 12.35 -6.67
C VAL A 278 0.78 12.95 -8.01
N HIS A 279 1.76 13.20 -8.87
CA HIS A 279 1.53 13.61 -10.24
C HIS A 279 1.06 12.41 -11.05
N TRP A 280 -0.14 12.52 -11.56
CA TRP A 280 -0.78 11.46 -12.33
C TRP A 280 -1.34 12.03 -13.64
N THR A 281 -1.12 11.32 -14.73
CA THR A 281 -1.64 11.66 -16.06
C THR A 281 -2.48 10.51 -16.59
N GLU A 282 -3.62 10.81 -17.21
CA GLU A 282 -4.43 9.80 -17.85
C GLU A 282 -3.69 9.27 -19.08
N ILE A 283 -3.49 7.97 -19.14
CA ILE A 283 -2.86 7.29 -20.28
C ILE A 283 -3.93 6.44 -20.96
N ASP A 284 -4.02 6.54 -22.27
CA ASP A 284 -4.97 5.79 -23.07
C ASP A 284 -4.78 4.26 -22.91
N GLY A 285 -5.87 3.51 -22.99
CA GLY A 285 -5.86 2.06 -22.88
C GLY A 285 -6.29 1.53 -21.52
N SER A 286 -7.16 2.26 -20.80
CA SER A 286 -7.81 1.76 -19.58
C SER A 286 -8.54 0.46 -19.86
N LYS A 287 -8.28 -0.57 -19.04
CA LYS A 287 -8.86 -1.93 -19.15
C LYS A 287 -10.08 -2.12 -18.26
N ILE A 288 -10.54 -1.05 -17.60
CA ILE A 288 -11.69 -1.09 -16.69
C ILE A 288 -12.99 -0.95 -17.46
N ASN A 289 -13.85 -1.96 -17.39
CA ASN A 289 -15.23 -1.86 -17.82
C ASN A 289 -16.08 -1.30 -16.66
N LEU A 290 -16.55 -0.05 -16.84
CA LEU A 290 -17.17 0.71 -15.76
C LEU A 290 -18.33 -0.02 -15.07
N LEU A 291 -19.22 -0.69 -15.81
CA LEU A 291 -20.39 -1.36 -15.22
C LEU A 291 -20.03 -2.72 -14.61
N THR A 292 -19.37 -3.60 -15.38
CA THR A 292 -19.09 -4.96 -14.92
C THR A 292 -18.08 -4.99 -13.79
N ASP A 293 -17.05 -4.13 -13.86
CA ASP A 293 -16.05 -4.08 -12.80
C ASP A 293 -16.59 -3.39 -11.54
N SER A 294 -17.44 -2.36 -11.66
CA SER A 294 -18.10 -1.77 -10.48
C SER A 294 -18.98 -2.77 -9.74
N LEU A 295 -19.74 -3.62 -10.46
CA LEU A 295 -20.54 -4.67 -9.83
C LEU A 295 -19.67 -5.74 -9.16
N ARG A 296 -18.58 -6.14 -9.81
CA ARG A 296 -17.59 -7.06 -9.22
C ARG A 296 -16.95 -6.49 -7.97
N MET A 297 -16.56 -5.22 -8.03
CA MET A 297 -15.98 -4.52 -6.89
C MET A 297 -16.96 -4.44 -5.72
N GLY A 298 -18.25 -4.15 -5.97
CA GLY A 298 -19.29 -4.17 -4.95
C GLY A 298 -19.47 -5.55 -4.33
N ARG A 299 -19.50 -6.61 -5.15
CA ARG A 299 -19.52 -8.00 -4.67
C ARG A 299 -18.30 -8.31 -3.79
N ASP A 300 -17.12 -7.95 -4.23
CA ASP A 300 -15.88 -8.26 -3.52
C ASP A 300 -15.80 -7.54 -2.17
N LEU A 301 -16.35 -6.32 -2.04
CA LEU A 301 -16.51 -5.64 -0.74
C LEU A 301 -17.42 -6.43 0.22
N ILE A 302 -18.54 -6.97 -0.29
CA ILE A 302 -19.44 -7.81 0.51
C ILE A 302 -18.73 -9.11 0.92
N VAL A 303 -17.98 -9.73 0.01
CA VAL A 303 -17.19 -10.94 0.28
C VAL A 303 -16.16 -10.68 1.39
N ILE A 304 -15.40 -9.58 1.29
CA ILE A 304 -14.45 -9.17 2.35
C ILE A 304 -15.18 -9.08 3.68
N ARG A 305 -16.27 -8.29 3.73
CA ARG A 305 -16.99 -8.04 4.98
C ARG A 305 -17.54 -9.32 5.60
N MET A 306 -18.19 -10.16 4.79
CA MET A 306 -18.79 -11.42 5.23
C MET A 306 -17.74 -12.40 5.78
N ASN A 307 -16.61 -12.56 5.09
CA ASN A 307 -15.59 -13.54 5.51
C ASN A 307 -14.88 -13.11 6.81
N TYR A 308 -14.58 -11.82 6.98
CA TYR A 308 -14.03 -11.33 8.26
C TYR A 308 -15.09 -11.37 9.38
N TRP A 309 -16.35 -11.06 9.08
CA TRP A 309 -17.44 -11.15 10.08
C TRP A 309 -17.70 -12.59 10.53
N LEU A 310 -17.70 -13.54 9.59
CA LEU A 310 -17.86 -14.97 9.86
C LEU A 310 -16.57 -15.64 10.39
N ARG A 311 -15.48 -14.88 10.56
CA ARG A 311 -14.16 -15.36 10.99
C ARG A 311 -13.60 -16.49 10.10
N ARG A 312 -13.97 -16.52 8.82
CA ARG A 312 -13.40 -17.45 7.85
C ARG A 312 -12.01 -17.03 7.40
N TRP A 313 -11.77 -15.72 7.31
CA TRP A 313 -10.47 -15.15 7.00
C TRP A 313 -9.78 -14.72 8.28
N GLN A 314 -8.49 -14.96 8.33
CA GLN A 314 -7.65 -14.61 9.47
C GLN A 314 -7.39 -13.11 9.52
N SER A 315 -7.51 -12.55 10.70
CA SER A 315 -7.08 -11.17 10.96
C SER A 315 -5.61 -11.15 11.34
N PRO A 316 -4.88 -10.07 11.01
CA PRO A 316 -3.51 -9.93 11.46
C PRO A 316 -3.41 -10.01 12.98
N PRO A 317 -2.33 -10.61 13.52
CA PRO A 317 -2.11 -10.62 14.97
C PRO A 317 -1.94 -9.20 15.51
N SER A 318 -2.25 -9.01 16.79
CA SER A 318 -1.88 -7.78 17.50
C SER A 318 -0.36 -7.70 17.59
N ILE A 319 0.18 -6.54 17.26
CA ILE A 319 1.60 -6.29 17.41
C ILE A 319 1.78 -5.55 18.73
N TYR A 320 2.44 -6.19 19.67
CA TYR A 320 2.97 -5.51 20.84
C TYR A 320 4.22 -4.75 20.39
N ALA A 321 4.33 -3.48 20.75
CA ALA A 321 5.62 -2.82 20.66
C ALA A 321 6.55 -3.56 21.64
N CYS A 322 7.42 -4.42 21.12
CA CYS A 322 8.61 -4.83 21.86
C CYS A 322 9.54 -3.61 21.85
N GLU A 323 9.76 -2.99 22.99
CA GLU A 323 10.88 -2.09 23.21
C GLU A 323 12.19 -2.88 23.21
#